data_84f34504b33a7956a1a455e0cdcf2234
#
_entry.id   84f34504b33a7956a1a455e0cdcf2234
#
_cell.length_a   1.000
_cell.length_b   1.000
_cell.length_c   1.000
_cell.angle_alpha   90.00
_cell.angle_beta   90.00
_cell.angle_gamma   90.00
#
_symmetry.space_group_name_H-M   'P 1'
#
loop_
_entity.id
_entity.type
_entity.pdbx_description
1 polymer ?
#
loop_
_entity_poly.entity_id
_entity_poly.type
_entity_poly.pdbx_seq_one_letter_code
_entity_poly.pdbx_strand_id
1 'polypeptide(L)'
;ADMARKITNLREVASMRERKLQDIAALSKQVAEEKELLDRRKRSLDSVTLKLKAQKQKLERDARNARTSIRQLSQKEKTALQRKISQEQQLDVAIGELRKLTKGNKEGDSFSTKTTGLRLPVTAGRVKRYKENMAEITGPKGAHVISIYDGKVVDVKRNRITNKYDVYVAHGEYITSYANMGSICVEKGQKVARNAQLGTIGSAVNIMTMETEYKLVFGIYPPNPGQKLRAENCFKK
;
A
#
# COMPACT_ATOMS: atom_id res chain seq x y z
N ALA A 1 -19.89 -80.22 30.60
CA ALA A 1 -20.49 -79.05 29.89
C ALA A 1 -20.26 -77.73 30.64
N ASP A 2 -20.38 -77.70 31.97
CA ASP A 2 -20.32 -76.47 32.78
C ASP A 2 -18.92 -75.84 32.88
N MET A 3 -17.90 -76.69 32.95
CA MET A 3 -16.48 -76.25 33.07
C MET A 3 -15.99 -75.60 31.76
N ALA A 4 -16.36 -76.14 30.58
CA ALA A 4 -16.00 -75.53 29.28
C ALA A 4 -16.64 -74.18 29.09
N ARG A 5 -17.91 -74.01 29.52
CA ARG A 5 -18.66 -72.73 29.47
C ARG A 5 -18.02 -71.67 30.39
N LYS A 6 -17.56 -72.03 31.56
CA LYS A 6 -16.82 -71.12 32.48
C LYS A 6 -15.47 -70.69 31.90
N ILE A 7 -14.75 -71.58 31.22
CA ILE A 7 -13.49 -71.28 30.56
C ILE A 7 -13.73 -70.32 29.39
N THR A 8 -14.78 -70.52 28.59
CA THR A 8 -15.12 -69.59 27.49
C THR A 8 -15.49 -68.19 27.99
N ASN A 9 -16.32 -68.12 29.03
CA ASN A 9 -16.70 -66.85 29.66
C ASN A 9 -15.48 -66.10 30.24
N LEU A 10 -14.54 -66.81 30.87
CA LEU A 10 -13.30 -66.25 31.38
C LEU A 10 -12.41 -65.68 30.24
N ARG A 11 -12.33 -66.39 29.13
CA ARG A 11 -11.58 -65.93 27.95
C ARG A 11 -12.20 -64.68 27.30
N GLU A 12 -13.54 -64.63 27.21
CA GLU A 12 -14.25 -63.45 26.71
C GLU A 12 -14.04 -62.25 27.62
N VAL A 13 -14.15 -62.42 28.93
CA VAL A 13 -13.87 -61.36 29.91
C VAL A 13 -12.41 -60.89 29.82
N ALA A 14 -11.45 -61.81 29.71
CA ALA A 14 -10.04 -61.48 29.53
C ALA A 14 -9.80 -60.67 28.24
N SER A 15 -10.40 -61.14 27.12
CA SER A 15 -10.32 -60.42 25.83
C SER A 15 -10.95 -59.03 25.86
N MET A 16 -12.12 -58.91 26.52
CA MET A 16 -12.75 -57.59 26.71
C MET A 16 -11.92 -56.64 27.59
N ARG A 17 -11.29 -57.18 28.62
CA ARG A 17 -10.40 -56.42 29.48
C ARG A 17 -9.16 -55.93 28.75
N GLU A 18 -8.57 -56.78 27.93
CA GLU A 18 -7.42 -56.44 27.10
C GLU A 18 -7.75 -55.32 26.06
N ARG A 19 -8.89 -55.42 25.38
CA ARG A 19 -9.38 -54.34 24.50
C ARG A 19 -9.58 -53.04 25.21
N LYS A 20 -10.23 -53.04 26.38
CA LYS A 20 -10.40 -51.83 27.18
C LYS A 20 -9.06 -51.22 27.65
N LEU A 21 -8.08 -52.04 27.96
CA LEU A 21 -6.73 -51.54 28.32
C LEU A 21 -6.05 -50.87 27.11
N GLN A 22 -6.21 -51.45 25.92
CA GLN A 22 -5.70 -50.85 24.68
C GLN A 22 -6.40 -49.54 24.37
N ASP A 23 -7.72 -49.48 24.50
CA ASP A 23 -8.50 -48.24 24.32
C ASP A 23 -8.09 -47.15 25.32
N ILE A 24 -7.88 -47.48 26.57
CA ILE A 24 -7.40 -46.56 27.60
C ILE A 24 -5.99 -46.04 27.24
N ALA A 25 -5.11 -46.92 26.79
CA ALA A 25 -3.75 -46.53 26.39
C ALA A 25 -3.77 -45.58 25.19
N ALA A 26 -4.64 -45.87 24.19
CA ALA A 26 -4.82 -44.99 23.02
C ALA A 26 -5.37 -43.62 23.38
N LEU A 27 -6.42 -43.58 24.24
CA LEU A 27 -6.99 -42.34 24.75
C LEU A 27 -5.96 -41.52 25.56
N SER A 28 -5.21 -42.19 26.45
CA SER A 28 -4.16 -41.55 27.23
C SER A 28 -3.10 -40.89 26.35
N LYS A 29 -2.72 -41.55 25.24
CA LYS A 29 -1.80 -41.00 24.26
C LYS A 29 -2.39 -39.77 23.58
N GLN A 30 -3.64 -39.84 23.14
CA GLN A 30 -4.33 -38.70 22.49
C GLN A 30 -4.43 -37.47 23.43
N VAL A 31 -4.79 -37.70 24.68
CA VAL A 31 -4.86 -36.64 25.69
C VAL A 31 -3.48 -36.01 25.93
N ALA A 32 -2.41 -36.81 25.96
CA ALA A 32 -1.05 -36.29 26.07
C ALA A 32 -0.64 -35.42 24.85
N GLU A 33 -0.96 -35.86 23.66
CA GLU A 33 -0.69 -35.13 22.40
C GLU A 33 -1.49 -33.81 22.34
N GLU A 34 -2.77 -33.85 22.71
CA GLU A 34 -3.61 -32.63 22.77
C GLU A 34 -3.12 -31.63 23.83
N LYS A 35 -2.68 -32.13 24.98
CA LYS A 35 -2.12 -31.30 26.03
C LYS A 35 -0.84 -30.59 25.52
N GLU A 36 0.04 -31.29 24.87
CA GLU A 36 1.26 -30.71 24.28
C GLU A 36 0.94 -29.64 23.22
N LEU A 37 -0.05 -29.91 22.37
CA LEU A 37 -0.52 -28.94 21.37
C LEU A 37 -1.10 -27.69 22.02
N LEU A 38 -1.90 -27.83 23.07
CA LEU A 38 -2.43 -26.71 23.83
C LEU A 38 -1.34 -25.89 24.49
N ASP A 39 -0.33 -26.52 25.08
CA ASP A 39 0.80 -25.84 25.68
C ASP A 39 1.62 -25.06 24.66
N ARG A 40 1.82 -25.60 23.45
CA ARG A 40 2.47 -24.90 22.33
C ARG A 40 1.65 -23.69 21.89
N ARG A 41 0.32 -23.84 21.73
CA ARG A 41 -0.58 -22.73 21.37
C ARG A 41 -0.57 -21.64 22.43
N LYS A 42 -0.60 -22.00 23.70
CA LYS A 42 -0.54 -21.06 24.82
C LYS A 42 0.74 -20.23 24.79
N ARG A 43 1.91 -20.89 24.64
CA ARG A 43 3.21 -20.18 24.52
C ARG A 43 3.26 -19.25 23.32
N SER A 44 2.70 -19.67 22.18
CA SER A 44 2.60 -18.82 20.99
C SER A 44 1.71 -17.59 21.25
N LEU A 45 0.56 -17.78 21.87
CA LEU A 45 -0.37 -16.70 22.22
C LEU A 45 0.27 -15.72 23.22
N ASP A 46 0.96 -16.21 24.23
CA ASP A 46 1.68 -15.37 25.19
C ASP A 46 2.76 -14.52 24.50
N SER A 47 3.52 -15.13 23.58
CA SER A 47 4.52 -14.43 22.78
C SER A 47 3.90 -13.31 21.92
N VAL A 48 2.79 -13.60 21.23
CA VAL A 48 2.06 -12.61 20.42
C VAL A 48 1.53 -11.48 21.31
N THR A 49 0.98 -11.81 22.45
CA THR A 49 0.45 -10.83 23.42
C THR A 49 1.55 -9.89 23.93
N LEU A 50 2.72 -10.43 24.26
CA LEU A 50 3.88 -9.61 24.65
C LEU A 50 4.34 -8.68 23.53
N LYS A 51 4.43 -9.18 22.30
CA LYS A 51 4.77 -8.35 21.12
C LYS A 51 3.76 -7.23 20.90
N LEU A 52 2.47 -7.54 21.00
CA LEU A 52 1.39 -6.55 20.84
C LEU A 52 1.46 -5.47 21.93
N LYS A 53 1.71 -5.85 23.18
CA LYS A 53 1.89 -4.91 24.29
C LYS A 53 3.09 -3.99 24.08
N ALA A 54 4.21 -4.54 23.61
CA ALA A 54 5.40 -3.76 23.28
C ALA A 54 5.15 -2.77 22.12
N GLN A 55 4.46 -3.21 21.06
CA GLN A 55 4.07 -2.35 19.95
C GLN A 55 3.13 -1.23 20.40
N LYS A 56 2.13 -1.53 21.21
CA LYS A 56 1.21 -0.52 21.77
C LYS A 56 1.98 0.53 22.57
N GLN A 57 2.89 0.12 23.46
CA GLN A 57 3.72 1.05 24.24
C GLN A 57 4.62 1.92 23.35
N LYS A 58 5.17 1.34 22.27
CA LYS A 58 5.96 2.11 21.30
C LYS A 58 5.10 3.17 20.61
N LEU A 59 3.93 2.79 20.11
CA LEU A 59 2.99 3.73 19.45
C LEU A 59 2.56 4.86 20.39
N GLU A 60 2.31 4.57 21.68
CA GLU A 60 1.95 5.58 22.67
C GLU A 60 3.10 6.56 22.94
N ARG A 61 4.35 6.08 22.96
CA ARG A 61 5.54 6.95 23.08
C ARG A 61 5.70 7.83 21.83
N ASP A 62 5.61 7.23 20.65
CA ASP A 62 5.76 7.95 19.38
C ASP A 62 4.66 9.03 19.24
N ALA A 63 3.43 8.73 19.63
CA ALA A 63 2.33 9.69 19.67
C ALA A 63 2.59 10.84 20.65
N ARG A 64 3.14 10.56 21.85
CA ARG A 64 3.53 11.60 22.80
C ARG A 64 4.64 12.50 22.26
N ASN A 65 5.68 11.89 21.68
CA ASN A 65 6.79 12.63 21.08
C ASN A 65 6.32 13.52 19.94
N ALA A 66 5.45 12.99 19.05
CA ALA A 66 4.87 13.77 17.97
C ALA A 66 4.05 14.96 18.49
N ARG A 67 3.21 14.77 19.53
CA ARG A 67 2.45 15.87 20.16
C ARG A 67 3.36 16.94 20.74
N THR A 68 4.48 16.54 21.39
CA THR A 68 5.46 17.49 21.95
C THR A 68 6.13 18.29 20.83
N SER A 69 6.57 17.60 19.76
CA SER A 69 7.17 18.28 18.61
C SER A 69 6.20 19.28 17.95
N ILE A 70 4.93 18.90 17.78
CA ILE A 70 3.90 19.81 17.22
C ILE A 70 3.68 21.03 18.12
N ARG A 71 3.71 20.86 19.44
CA ARG A 71 3.58 22.00 20.39
C ARG A 71 4.75 22.98 20.28
N GLN A 72 5.95 22.50 19.97
CA GLN A 72 7.15 23.33 19.82
C GLN A 72 7.23 24.08 18.49
N LEU A 73 6.39 23.70 17.48
CA LEU A 73 6.35 24.39 16.20
C LEU A 73 5.83 25.82 16.34
N SER A 74 6.39 26.75 15.59
CA SER A 74 5.86 28.11 15.43
C SER A 74 4.45 28.07 14.80
N GLN A 75 3.68 29.16 14.97
CA GLN A 75 2.33 29.23 14.39
C GLN A 75 2.33 29.09 12.86
N LYS A 76 3.37 29.60 12.19
CA LYS A 76 3.53 29.48 10.73
C LYS A 76 3.77 28.01 10.32
N GLU A 77 4.60 27.29 11.07
CA GLU A 77 4.87 25.87 10.82
C GLU A 77 3.64 24.99 11.10
N LYS A 78 2.87 25.28 12.15
CA LYS A 78 1.60 24.59 12.43
C LYS A 78 0.61 24.77 11.29
N THR A 79 0.47 25.98 10.78
CA THR A 79 -0.43 26.27 9.66
C THR A 79 0.04 25.56 8.38
N ALA A 80 1.34 25.56 8.10
CA ALA A 80 1.91 24.86 6.96
C ALA A 80 1.70 23.33 7.06
N LEU A 81 1.90 22.76 8.26
CA LEU A 81 1.66 21.35 8.51
C LEU A 81 0.18 20.97 8.34
N GLN A 82 -0.74 21.78 8.87
CA GLN A 82 -2.18 21.56 8.68
C GLN A 82 -2.59 21.61 7.21
N ARG A 83 -2.06 22.55 6.44
CA ARG A 83 -2.30 22.63 5.00
C ARG A 83 -1.80 21.38 4.28
N LYS A 84 -0.61 20.91 4.64
CA LYS A 84 -0.04 19.70 4.06
C LYS A 84 -0.88 18.45 4.34
N ILE A 85 -1.32 18.28 5.59
CA ILE A 85 -2.20 17.17 5.99
C ILE A 85 -3.53 17.23 5.22
N SER A 86 -4.14 18.43 5.15
CA SER A 86 -5.39 18.61 4.40
C SER A 86 -5.23 18.28 2.91
N GLN A 87 -4.12 18.68 2.28
CA GLN A 87 -3.84 18.36 0.88
C GLN A 87 -3.65 16.85 0.67
N GLU A 88 -2.99 16.15 1.60
CA GLU A 88 -2.82 14.70 1.55
C GLU A 88 -4.16 13.97 1.67
N GLN A 89 -5.00 14.37 2.62
CA GLN A 89 -6.35 13.81 2.77
C GLN A 89 -7.22 14.05 1.53
N GLN A 90 -7.16 15.24 0.94
CA GLN A 90 -7.87 15.55 -0.30
C GLN A 90 -7.38 14.69 -1.47
N LEU A 91 -6.08 14.43 -1.55
CA LEU A 91 -5.53 13.53 -2.57
C LEU A 91 -6.01 12.09 -2.36
N ASP A 92 -5.98 11.57 -1.14
CA ASP A 92 -6.44 10.22 -0.83
C ASP A 92 -7.93 10.04 -1.15
N VAL A 93 -8.75 11.01 -0.82
CA VAL A 93 -10.18 11.02 -1.18
C VAL A 93 -10.35 11.04 -2.70
N ALA A 94 -9.62 11.91 -3.41
CA ALA A 94 -9.69 12.00 -4.86
C ALA A 94 -9.26 10.70 -5.55
N ILE A 95 -8.19 10.08 -5.09
CA ILE A 95 -7.74 8.77 -5.60
C ILE A 95 -8.78 7.69 -5.29
N GLY A 96 -9.39 7.72 -4.10
CA GLY A 96 -10.48 6.79 -3.74
C GLY A 96 -11.69 6.90 -4.68
N GLU A 97 -12.08 8.10 -5.05
CA GLU A 97 -13.16 8.35 -6.01
C GLU A 97 -12.77 7.88 -7.42
N LEU A 98 -11.58 8.22 -7.87
CA LEU A 98 -11.08 7.79 -9.17
C LEU A 98 -10.97 6.27 -9.29
N ARG A 99 -10.58 5.55 -8.23
CA ARG A 99 -10.60 4.07 -8.20
C ARG A 99 -11.99 3.49 -8.43
N LYS A 100 -13.04 4.13 -7.92
CA LYS A 100 -14.42 3.69 -8.18
C LYS A 100 -14.78 3.85 -9.66
N LEU A 101 -14.35 4.94 -10.29
CA LEU A 101 -14.60 5.23 -11.70
C LEU A 101 -13.79 4.34 -12.66
N THR A 102 -12.62 3.87 -12.24
CA THR A 102 -11.74 3.04 -13.06
C THR A 102 -11.96 1.55 -12.87
N LYS A 103 -12.85 1.15 -11.99
CA LYS A 103 -13.18 -0.26 -11.75
C LYS A 103 -13.72 -0.89 -13.03
N GLY A 104 -13.07 -1.96 -13.49
CA GLY A 104 -13.42 -2.65 -14.74
C GLY A 104 -12.97 -1.93 -16.02
N ASN A 105 -12.17 -0.87 -15.93
CA ASN A 105 -11.60 -0.24 -17.10
C ASN A 105 -10.54 -1.14 -17.75
N LYS A 106 -10.69 -1.40 -19.04
CA LYS A 106 -9.78 -2.26 -19.83
C LYS A 106 -8.73 -1.48 -20.61
N GLU A 107 -8.83 -0.16 -20.71
CA GLU A 107 -7.86 0.65 -21.45
C GLU A 107 -6.54 0.73 -20.70
N GLY A 108 -5.49 0.18 -21.31
CA GLY A 108 -4.17 0.11 -20.68
C GLY A 108 -4.04 -0.92 -19.56
N ASP A 109 -4.92 -1.93 -19.48
CA ASP A 109 -4.93 -2.97 -18.43
C ASP A 109 -3.64 -3.79 -18.40
N SER A 110 -2.94 -3.93 -19.54
CA SER A 110 -1.61 -4.54 -19.60
C SER A 110 -0.55 -3.78 -18.78
N PHE A 111 -0.85 -2.59 -18.27
CA PHE A 111 0.00 -1.88 -17.33
C PHE A 111 0.21 -2.64 -16.02
N SER A 112 -0.76 -3.42 -15.57
CA SER A 112 -0.69 -4.21 -14.34
C SER A 112 0.53 -5.16 -14.29
N THR A 113 0.98 -5.62 -15.46
CA THR A 113 2.15 -6.50 -15.62
C THR A 113 3.45 -5.74 -15.96
N LYS A 114 3.37 -4.44 -16.23
CA LYS A 114 4.48 -3.61 -16.72
C LYS A 114 4.71 -2.35 -15.89
N THR A 115 4.64 -2.47 -14.57
CA THR A 115 4.89 -1.36 -13.64
C THR A 115 6.37 -1.01 -13.47
N THR A 116 7.28 -1.69 -14.17
CA THR A 116 8.73 -1.47 -14.12
C THR A 116 9.31 -1.25 -15.52
N GLY A 117 10.48 -0.63 -15.59
CA GLY A 117 11.14 -0.35 -16.87
C GLY A 117 10.43 0.69 -17.73
N LEU A 118 9.67 1.58 -17.10
CA LEU A 118 8.95 2.67 -17.76
C LEU A 118 9.92 3.81 -18.11
N ARG A 119 9.56 4.58 -19.13
CA ARG A 119 10.27 5.82 -19.46
C ARG A 119 9.89 6.89 -18.42
N LEU A 120 10.86 7.73 -18.04
CA LEU A 120 10.59 8.90 -17.20
C LEU A 120 9.53 9.80 -17.87
N PRO A 121 8.52 10.26 -17.13
CA PRO A 121 7.47 11.11 -17.68
C PRO A 121 7.93 12.54 -18.00
N VAL A 122 9.15 12.92 -17.59
CA VAL A 122 9.74 14.24 -17.91
C VAL A 122 10.99 14.03 -18.74
N THR A 123 11.07 14.73 -19.89
CA THR A 123 12.24 14.70 -20.76
C THR A 123 13.46 15.28 -20.03
N ALA A 124 14.61 14.57 -20.08
CA ALA A 124 15.83 14.92 -19.35
C ALA A 124 15.64 15.11 -17.84
N GLY A 125 14.64 14.41 -17.28
CA GLY A 125 14.33 14.49 -15.85
C GLY A 125 15.26 13.67 -14.97
N ARG A 126 15.34 14.06 -13.70
CA ARG A 126 15.98 13.29 -12.63
C ARG A 126 14.94 12.93 -11.59
N VAL A 127 14.83 11.62 -11.28
CA VAL A 127 13.86 11.12 -10.30
C VAL A 127 14.47 11.10 -8.91
N LYS A 128 13.67 11.53 -7.93
CA LYS A 128 13.97 11.47 -6.51
C LYS A 128 12.77 10.87 -5.77
N ARG A 129 13.03 10.05 -4.76
CA ARG A 129 11.98 9.56 -3.88
C ARG A 129 11.28 10.71 -3.17
N TYR A 130 9.94 10.69 -3.16
CA TYR A 130 9.15 11.69 -2.42
C TYR A 130 8.43 11.04 -1.23
N LYS A 131 7.51 10.12 -1.48
CA LYS A 131 6.82 9.30 -0.48
C LYS A 131 6.24 8.04 -1.13
N GLU A 132 5.49 7.25 -0.38
CA GLU A 132 4.84 6.05 -0.90
C GLU A 132 3.98 6.39 -2.12
N ASN A 133 4.06 5.56 -3.15
CA ASN A 133 3.38 5.71 -4.43
C ASN A 133 3.72 7.00 -5.21
N MET A 134 4.65 7.83 -4.73
CA MET A 134 4.98 9.12 -5.36
C MET A 134 6.49 9.32 -5.50
N ALA A 135 6.88 9.97 -6.58
CA ALA A 135 8.24 10.41 -6.85
C ALA A 135 8.25 11.88 -7.31
N GLU A 136 9.29 12.60 -6.94
CA GLU A 136 9.56 13.94 -7.46
C GLU A 136 10.51 13.84 -8.64
N ILE A 137 10.19 14.49 -9.74
CA ILE A 137 11.00 14.45 -10.96
C ILE A 137 11.33 15.89 -11.32
N THR A 138 12.60 16.27 -11.21
CA THR A 138 13.09 17.58 -11.65
C THR A 138 13.49 17.54 -13.12
N GLY A 139 13.34 18.64 -13.81
CA GLY A 139 13.71 18.75 -15.22
C GLY A 139 13.95 20.20 -15.65
N PRO A 140 14.39 20.44 -16.88
CA PRO A 140 14.60 21.79 -17.40
C PRO A 140 13.27 22.54 -17.55
N LYS A 141 13.35 23.88 -17.56
CA LYS A 141 12.18 24.74 -17.82
C LYS A 141 11.55 24.37 -19.17
N GLY A 142 10.22 24.19 -19.17
CA GLY A 142 9.46 23.85 -20.36
C GLY A 142 9.56 22.38 -20.80
N ALA A 143 10.21 21.52 -20.01
CA ALA A 143 10.28 20.09 -20.33
C ALA A 143 8.88 19.50 -20.51
N HIS A 144 8.73 18.66 -21.53
CA HIS A 144 7.47 17.97 -21.79
C HIS A 144 7.19 16.92 -20.73
N VAL A 145 5.93 16.85 -20.32
CA VAL A 145 5.40 15.78 -19.49
C VAL A 145 4.63 14.82 -20.38
N ILE A 146 4.98 13.55 -20.33
CA ILE A 146 4.41 12.49 -21.17
C ILE A 146 3.71 11.43 -20.35
N SER A 147 2.69 10.78 -20.93
CA SER A 147 2.06 9.62 -20.33
C SER A 147 3.04 8.44 -20.31
N ILE A 148 3.15 7.77 -19.18
CA ILE A 148 4.05 6.61 -19.03
C ILE A 148 3.55 5.37 -19.76
N TYR A 149 2.25 5.29 -20.04
CA TYR A 149 1.60 4.17 -20.72
C TYR A 149 0.30 4.58 -21.40
N ASP A 150 -0.27 3.68 -22.20
CA ASP A 150 -1.59 3.84 -22.80
C ASP A 150 -2.65 3.98 -21.71
N GLY A 151 -3.62 4.85 -21.89
CA GLY A 151 -4.66 5.06 -20.91
C GLY A 151 -5.70 6.10 -21.28
N LYS A 152 -6.49 6.48 -20.30
CA LYS A 152 -7.54 7.49 -20.41
C LYS A 152 -7.39 8.54 -19.32
N VAL A 153 -7.43 9.80 -19.69
CA VAL A 153 -7.46 10.92 -18.72
C VAL A 153 -8.78 10.87 -17.96
N VAL A 154 -8.73 10.59 -16.67
CA VAL A 154 -9.91 10.44 -15.83
C VAL A 154 -10.27 11.70 -15.08
N ASP A 155 -9.29 12.55 -14.82
CA ASP A 155 -9.53 13.87 -14.22
C ASP A 155 -8.42 14.87 -14.54
N VAL A 156 -8.78 16.16 -14.53
CA VAL A 156 -7.86 17.30 -14.67
C VAL A 156 -8.25 18.32 -13.62
N LYS A 157 -7.34 18.65 -12.70
CA LYS A 157 -7.56 19.64 -11.66
C LYS A 157 -6.65 20.83 -11.83
N ARG A 158 -7.18 22.04 -11.66
CA ARG A 158 -6.40 23.27 -11.60
C ARG A 158 -6.30 23.75 -10.16
N ASN A 159 -5.08 23.90 -9.67
CA ASN A 159 -4.83 24.52 -8.39
C ASN A 159 -4.96 26.05 -8.54
N ARG A 160 -5.98 26.63 -7.92
CA ARG A 160 -6.28 28.08 -8.04
C ARG A 160 -5.23 28.97 -7.40
N ILE A 161 -4.46 28.45 -6.43
CA ILE A 161 -3.43 29.23 -5.71
C ILE A 161 -2.14 29.25 -6.53
N THR A 162 -1.66 28.11 -6.97
CA THR A 162 -0.40 27.98 -7.71
C THR A 162 -0.55 28.17 -9.22
N ASN A 163 -1.79 28.16 -9.71
CA ASN A 163 -2.12 28.17 -11.14
C ASN A 163 -1.49 27.01 -11.92
N LYS A 164 -1.25 25.89 -11.25
CA LYS A 164 -0.71 24.65 -11.82
C LYS A 164 -1.83 23.64 -12.04
N TYR A 165 -1.53 22.62 -12.82
CA TYR A 165 -2.47 21.57 -13.18
C TYR A 165 -2.01 20.22 -12.65
N ASP A 166 -2.98 19.41 -12.29
CA ASP A 166 -2.80 18.00 -11.92
C ASP A 166 -3.64 17.15 -12.87
N VAL A 167 -2.99 16.23 -13.58
CA VAL A 167 -3.62 15.33 -14.56
C VAL A 167 -3.60 13.92 -13.99
N TYR A 168 -4.73 13.22 -14.06
CA TYR A 168 -4.89 11.84 -13.64
C TYR A 168 -5.22 10.96 -14.84
N VAL A 169 -4.43 9.91 -15.03
CA VAL A 169 -4.59 8.96 -16.14
C VAL A 169 -4.84 7.57 -15.59
N ALA A 170 -5.89 6.90 -16.08
CA ALA A 170 -6.16 5.51 -15.78
C ALA A 170 -5.48 4.60 -16.81
N HIS A 171 -4.79 3.57 -16.31
CA HIS A 171 -4.16 2.51 -17.09
C HIS A 171 -4.76 1.18 -16.59
N GLY A 172 -5.87 0.74 -17.21
CA GLY A 172 -6.73 -0.25 -16.60
C GLY A 172 -7.28 0.27 -15.27
N GLU A 173 -7.13 -0.49 -14.20
CA GLU A 173 -7.54 -0.07 -12.83
C GLU A 173 -6.44 0.70 -12.06
N TYR A 174 -5.22 0.81 -12.62
CA TYR A 174 -4.16 1.66 -12.07
C TYR A 174 -4.40 3.11 -12.43
N ILE A 175 -4.05 4.01 -11.51
CA ILE A 175 -4.12 5.46 -11.73
C ILE A 175 -2.71 6.03 -11.59
N THR A 176 -2.34 6.90 -12.54
CA THR A 176 -1.15 7.73 -12.41
C THR A 176 -1.55 9.19 -12.27
N SER A 177 -0.80 9.93 -11.47
CA SER A 177 -0.96 11.37 -11.32
C SER A 177 0.27 12.12 -11.79
N TYR A 178 0.04 13.21 -12.48
CA TYR A 178 1.06 14.15 -12.96
C TYR A 178 0.72 15.52 -12.36
N ALA A 179 1.27 15.81 -11.19
CA ALA A 179 0.96 17.02 -10.43
C ALA A 179 2.05 18.08 -10.57
N ASN A 180 1.66 19.35 -10.40
CA ASN A 180 2.50 20.53 -10.59
C ASN A 180 2.89 20.76 -12.05
N MET A 181 1.96 20.53 -13.00
CA MET A 181 2.19 20.86 -14.42
C MET A 181 1.99 22.35 -14.67
N GLY A 182 2.84 22.94 -15.48
CA GLY A 182 2.76 24.36 -15.88
C GLY A 182 1.70 24.62 -16.92
N SER A 183 1.53 23.70 -17.87
CA SER A 183 0.49 23.70 -18.88
C SER A 183 0.02 22.29 -19.17
N ILE A 184 -1.15 22.17 -19.77
CA ILE A 184 -1.74 20.90 -20.20
C ILE A 184 -2.19 21.01 -21.66
N CYS A 185 -2.16 19.88 -22.38
CA CYS A 185 -2.67 19.75 -23.75
C CYS A 185 -3.66 18.58 -23.86
N VAL A 186 -4.22 18.13 -22.75
CA VAL A 186 -5.19 17.03 -22.67
C VAL A 186 -6.41 17.44 -21.87
N GLU A 187 -7.52 16.77 -22.14
CA GLU A 187 -8.80 16.99 -21.46
C GLU A 187 -9.30 15.71 -20.79
N LYS A 188 -10.20 15.88 -19.82
CA LYS A 188 -10.88 14.77 -19.17
C LYS A 188 -11.66 13.93 -20.18
N GLY A 189 -11.50 12.62 -20.12
CA GLY A 189 -12.10 11.65 -21.02
C GLY A 189 -11.25 11.31 -22.24
N GLN A 190 -10.18 12.08 -22.53
CA GLN A 190 -9.30 11.84 -23.67
C GLN A 190 -8.48 10.55 -23.48
N LYS A 191 -8.38 9.75 -24.54
CA LYS A 191 -7.45 8.62 -24.63
C LYS A 191 -6.06 9.14 -24.92
N VAL A 192 -5.06 8.60 -24.26
CA VAL A 192 -3.66 8.94 -24.44
C VAL A 192 -2.84 7.68 -24.69
N ALA A 193 -1.99 7.74 -25.71
CA ALA A 193 -1.04 6.67 -25.97
C ALA A 193 0.20 6.79 -25.07
N ARG A 194 0.92 5.72 -24.93
CA ARG A 194 2.23 5.72 -24.28
C ARG A 194 3.15 6.76 -24.94
N ASN A 195 3.82 7.57 -24.11
CA ASN A 195 4.67 8.69 -24.50
C ASN A 195 3.93 9.88 -25.15
N ALA A 196 2.59 9.88 -25.20
CA ALA A 196 1.84 11.06 -25.62
C ALA A 196 2.10 12.22 -24.66
N GLN A 197 2.23 13.42 -25.19
CA GLN A 197 2.42 14.63 -24.39
C GLN A 197 1.14 14.96 -23.63
N LEU A 198 1.27 15.21 -22.32
CA LEU A 198 0.19 15.67 -21.45
C LEU A 198 0.26 17.19 -21.21
N GLY A 199 1.45 17.78 -21.32
CA GLY A 199 1.70 19.19 -21.10
C GLY A 199 3.17 19.47 -20.79
N THR A 200 3.44 20.46 -19.95
CA THR A 200 4.79 20.85 -19.54
C THR A 200 4.94 20.87 -18.03
N ILE A 201 6.18 20.72 -17.57
CA ILE A 201 6.56 20.77 -16.16
C ILE A 201 6.30 22.14 -15.54
N GLY A 202 5.87 22.19 -14.29
CA GLY A 202 5.63 23.42 -13.57
C GLY A 202 6.80 23.85 -12.69
N SER A 203 6.85 25.15 -12.36
CA SER A 203 7.82 25.70 -11.42
C SER A 203 7.43 25.44 -9.98
N ALA A 204 8.42 25.34 -9.10
CA ALA A 204 8.28 25.34 -7.65
C ALA A 204 9.44 26.13 -7.04
N VAL A 205 9.25 26.68 -5.84
CA VAL A 205 10.34 27.31 -5.10
C VAL A 205 10.95 26.26 -4.18
N ASN A 206 12.25 26.07 -4.28
CA ASN A 206 13.01 25.28 -3.33
C ASN A 206 13.16 26.10 -2.03
N ILE A 207 12.54 25.64 -0.94
CA ILE A 207 12.52 26.37 0.33
C ILE A 207 13.91 26.47 0.96
N MET A 208 14.81 25.54 0.65
CA MET A 208 16.17 25.52 1.20
C MET A 208 17.10 26.51 0.50
N THR A 209 17.02 26.60 -0.83
CA THR A 209 17.89 27.46 -1.65
C THR A 209 17.22 28.75 -2.09
N MET A 210 15.89 28.88 -1.88
CA MET A 210 15.04 29.97 -2.38
C MET A 210 15.09 30.14 -3.91
N GLU A 211 15.58 29.15 -4.62
CA GLU A 211 15.67 29.14 -6.07
C GLU A 211 14.42 28.55 -6.71
N THR A 212 14.13 29.02 -7.92
CA THR A 212 13.05 28.41 -8.72
C THR A 212 13.58 27.16 -9.41
N GLU A 213 12.98 26.02 -9.08
CA GLU A 213 13.20 24.74 -9.77
C GLU A 213 11.96 24.32 -10.54
N TYR A 214 12.14 23.45 -11.53
CA TYR A 214 11.03 22.87 -12.28
C TYR A 214 10.89 21.42 -11.90
N LYS A 215 9.73 21.02 -11.41
CA LYS A 215 9.47 19.68 -10.94
C LYS A 215 8.06 19.20 -11.19
N LEU A 216 7.94 17.92 -11.41
CA LEU A 216 6.70 17.15 -11.47
C LEU A 216 6.62 16.28 -10.22
N VAL A 217 5.45 16.21 -9.61
CA VAL A 217 5.15 15.20 -8.60
C VAL A 217 4.36 14.09 -9.28
N PHE A 218 5.00 12.96 -9.46
CA PHE A 218 4.44 11.80 -10.15
C PHE A 218 3.95 10.78 -9.14
N GLY A 219 2.76 10.21 -9.35
CA GLY A 219 2.18 9.17 -8.49
C GLY A 219 1.72 7.96 -9.28
N ILE A 220 1.84 6.77 -8.67
CA ILE A 220 1.25 5.50 -9.15
C ILE A 220 0.38 4.93 -8.05
N TYR A 221 -0.89 4.71 -8.34
CA TYR A 221 -1.86 4.19 -7.39
C TYR A 221 -2.46 2.89 -7.92
N PRO A 222 -2.13 1.75 -7.28
CA PRO A 222 -2.71 0.46 -7.64
C PRO A 222 -4.19 0.40 -7.26
N PRO A 223 -4.96 -0.53 -7.86
CA PRO A 223 -6.39 -0.71 -7.54
C PRO A 223 -6.60 -1.07 -6.07
N ASN A 224 -5.71 -1.85 -5.47
CA ASN A 224 -5.74 -2.17 -4.06
C ASN A 224 -5.07 -1.05 -3.23
N PRO A 225 -5.82 -0.33 -2.36
CA PRO A 225 -5.26 0.73 -1.51
C PRO A 225 -4.15 0.28 -0.56
N GLY A 226 -4.17 -1.01 -0.17
CA GLY A 226 -3.14 -1.59 0.71
C GLY A 226 -1.81 -1.88 0.02
N GLN A 227 -1.78 -1.91 -1.30
CA GLN A 227 -0.56 -2.12 -2.07
C GLN A 227 0.21 -0.81 -2.19
N LYS A 228 1.48 -0.83 -1.78
CA LYS A 228 2.37 0.31 -1.82
C LYS A 228 3.46 0.10 -2.85
N LEU A 229 3.65 1.06 -3.73
CA LEU A 229 4.67 1.04 -4.77
C LEU A 229 5.75 2.10 -4.48
N ARG A 230 6.96 1.83 -4.93
CA ARG A 230 8.02 2.83 -4.99
C ARG A 230 8.07 3.40 -6.40
N ALA A 231 7.42 4.55 -6.58
CA ALA A 231 7.28 5.17 -7.90
C ALA A 231 8.62 5.45 -8.59
N GLU A 232 9.67 5.77 -7.79
CA GLU A 232 11.02 5.99 -8.30
C GLU A 232 11.68 4.74 -8.93
N ASN A 233 11.26 3.55 -8.51
CA ASN A 233 11.80 2.27 -9.02
C ASN A 233 11.09 1.77 -10.28
N CYS A 234 9.99 2.42 -10.69
CA CYS A 234 9.22 2.05 -11.88
C CYS A 234 9.92 2.47 -13.18
N PHE A 235 10.87 3.37 -13.13
CA PHE A 235 11.54 3.91 -14.31
C PHE A 235 12.80 3.14 -14.68
N LYS A 236 13.13 3.17 -15.99
CA LYS A 236 14.43 2.69 -16.48
C LYS A 236 15.53 3.54 -15.86
N LYS A 237 16.55 2.87 -15.35
CA LYS A 237 17.79 3.51 -14.96
C LYS A 237 18.61 3.90 -16.18
#